data_10ce403a7c443337db995fc84a131a50
#
_entry.id   10ce403a7c443337db995fc84a131a50
#
_cell.length_a   1.000
_cell.length_b   1.000
_cell.length_c   1.000
_cell.angle_alpha   90.00
_cell.angle_beta   90.00
_cell.angle_gamma   90.00
#
_symmetry.space_group_name_H-M   'P 1'
#
loop_
_entity.id
_entity.type
_entity.pdbx_description
1 polymer ?
#
loop_
_entity_poly.entity_id
_entity_poly.type
_entity_poly.pdbx_seq_one_letter_code
_entity_poly.pdbx_strand_id
1 'polypeptide(L)'
;MERSLYRVAMSYTGNVSDAADAVQEALLRAWRRRDTLRDERYFDTWLMRVVINESKTLLRRRRRMLPMAQPPETSVEEPPGADAALHEALFSLPPKYRVPLILTCLDGYTMREAAHMLGVPEGTVKARLHRARLQLRERLGEEETDDA
;
A
#
# COMPACT_ATOMS: atom_id res chain seq x y z
N MET A 1 -9.85 -9.41 4.48
CA MET A 1 -9.69 -8.55 3.30
C MET A 1 -9.85 -7.06 3.56
N GLU A 2 -10.83 -6.64 4.31
CA GLU A 2 -11.03 -5.20 4.61
C GLU A 2 -9.82 -4.53 5.23
N ARG A 3 -9.14 -5.21 6.16
CA ARG A 3 -7.93 -4.69 6.81
C ARG A 3 -6.81 -4.45 5.80
N SER A 4 -6.67 -5.34 4.84
CA SER A 4 -5.67 -5.24 3.79
C SER A 4 -5.95 -4.04 2.87
N LEU A 5 -7.20 -3.87 2.47
CA LEU A 5 -7.62 -2.73 1.65
C LEU A 5 -7.34 -1.40 2.36
N TYR A 6 -7.72 -1.32 3.61
CA TYR A 6 -7.54 -0.11 4.42
C TYR A 6 -6.05 0.20 4.65
N ARG A 7 -5.26 -0.83 4.95
CA ARG A 7 -3.81 -0.69 5.14
C ARG A 7 -3.13 -0.11 3.90
N VAL A 8 -3.48 -0.64 2.73
CA VAL A 8 -2.92 -0.15 1.46
C VAL A 8 -3.37 1.27 1.17
N ALA A 9 -4.65 1.57 1.38
CA ALA A 9 -5.18 2.92 1.20
C ALA A 9 -4.46 3.92 2.13
N MET A 10 -4.29 3.57 3.40
CA MET A 10 -3.54 4.40 4.36
C MET A 10 -2.10 4.60 3.94
N SER A 11 -1.49 3.56 3.36
CA SER A 11 -0.11 3.63 2.88
C SER A 11 0.06 4.68 1.78
N TYR A 12 -0.95 4.89 0.94
CA TYR A 12 -0.90 5.93 -0.09
C TYR A 12 -1.31 7.30 0.43
N THR A 13 -2.42 7.36 1.14
CA THR A 13 -3.05 8.64 1.49
C THR A 13 -2.46 9.28 2.74
N GLY A 14 -2.00 8.48 3.69
CA GLY A 14 -1.54 8.96 4.99
C GLY A 14 -2.62 9.67 5.80
N ASN A 15 -3.89 9.50 5.43
CA ASN A 15 -5.02 10.21 5.99
C ASN A 15 -6.19 9.26 6.16
N VAL A 16 -6.71 9.16 7.37
CA VAL A 16 -7.78 8.22 7.73
C VAL A 16 -9.03 8.45 6.87
N SER A 17 -9.43 9.71 6.71
CA SER A 17 -10.62 10.07 5.94
C SER A 17 -10.50 9.69 4.47
N ASP A 18 -9.36 10.01 3.85
CA ASP A 18 -9.11 9.68 2.43
C ASP A 18 -9.01 8.17 2.24
N ALA A 19 -8.37 7.46 3.16
CA ALA A 19 -8.29 6.00 3.10
C ALA A 19 -9.66 5.35 3.17
N ALA A 20 -10.52 5.82 4.08
CA ALA A 20 -11.90 5.34 4.19
C ALA A 20 -12.68 5.61 2.91
N ASP A 21 -12.52 6.80 2.33
CA ASP A 21 -13.17 7.18 1.07
C ASP A 21 -12.73 6.26 -0.08
N ALA A 22 -11.44 5.96 -0.18
CA ALA A 22 -10.90 5.07 -1.22
C ALA A 22 -11.48 3.66 -1.11
N VAL A 23 -11.52 3.11 0.10
CA VAL A 23 -12.07 1.77 0.35
C VAL A 23 -13.57 1.76 0.06
N GLN A 24 -14.29 2.76 0.52
CA GLN A 24 -15.72 2.88 0.30
C GLN A 24 -16.06 2.96 -1.20
N GLU A 25 -15.33 3.78 -1.95
CA GLU A 25 -15.52 3.89 -3.40
C GLU A 25 -15.27 2.56 -4.11
N ALA A 26 -14.23 1.83 -3.69
CA ALA A 26 -13.93 0.52 -4.24
C ALA A 26 -15.07 -0.47 -3.97
N LEU A 27 -15.61 -0.48 -2.75
CA LEU A 27 -16.72 -1.35 -2.38
C LEU A 27 -17.98 -0.99 -3.17
N LEU A 28 -18.26 0.29 -3.39
CA LEU A 28 -19.39 0.74 -4.20
C LEU A 28 -19.25 0.28 -5.64
N ARG A 29 -18.06 0.38 -6.22
CA ARG A 29 -17.81 -0.12 -7.58
C ARG A 29 -17.97 -1.62 -7.67
N ALA A 30 -17.50 -2.35 -6.66
CA ALA A 30 -17.67 -3.79 -6.59
C ALA A 30 -19.16 -4.16 -6.59
N TRP A 31 -19.95 -3.44 -5.81
CA TRP A 31 -21.39 -3.65 -5.74
C TRP A 31 -22.07 -3.38 -7.08
N ARG A 32 -21.72 -2.27 -7.75
CA ARG A 32 -22.29 -1.91 -9.05
C ARG A 32 -21.96 -2.92 -10.14
N ARG A 33 -20.79 -3.56 -10.05
CA ARG A 33 -20.28 -4.51 -11.04
C ARG A 33 -20.36 -5.96 -10.61
N ARG A 34 -21.11 -6.26 -9.55
CA ARG A 34 -21.20 -7.61 -9.00
C ARG A 34 -21.63 -8.66 -10.02
N ASP A 35 -22.48 -8.27 -10.97
CA ASP A 35 -23.00 -9.18 -12.00
C ASP A 35 -22.03 -9.43 -13.15
N THR A 36 -20.99 -8.61 -13.28
CA THR A 36 -20.00 -8.72 -14.35
C THR A 36 -18.76 -9.52 -13.95
N LEU A 37 -18.59 -9.79 -12.66
CA LEU A 37 -17.50 -10.60 -12.16
C LEU A 37 -17.78 -12.08 -12.40
N ARG A 38 -17.17 -12.64 -13.46
CA ARG A 38 -17.37 -14.02 -13.87
C ARG A 38 -16.54 -15.00 -13.07
N ASP A 39 -15.46 -14.55 -12.41
CA ASP A 39 -14.55 -15.43 -11.69
C ASP A 39 -14.21 -14.81 -10.33
N GLU A 40 -14.70 -15.46 -9.27
CA GLU A 40 -14.48 -15.03 -7.88
C GLU A 40 -13.00 -15.04 -7.47
N ARG A 41 -12.17 -15.84 -8.16
CA ARG A 41 -10.74 -15.93 -7.84
C ARG A 41 -10.00 -14.61 -8.07
N TYR A 42 -10.48 -13.79 -8.99
CA TYR A 42 -9.86 -12.50 -9.34
C TYR A 42 -10.50 -11.32 -8.64
N PHE A 43 -11.51 -11.56 -7.81
CA PHE A 43 -12.25 -10.49 -7.12
C PHE A 43 -11.32 -9.67 -6.22
N ASP A 44 -10.53 -10.34 -5.39
CA ASP A 44 -9.63 -9.67 -4.43
C ASP A 44 -8.59 -8.82 -5.15
N THR A 45 -8.01 -9.35 -6.22
CA THR A 45 -7.03 -8.63 -7.03
C THR A 45 -7.64 -7.40 -7.68
N TRP A 46 -8.83 -7.55 -8.24
CA TRP A 46 -9.56 -6.44 -8.86
C TRP A 46 -9.92 -5.36 -7.84
N LEU A 47 -10.45 -5.76 -6.70
CA LEU A 47 -10.86 -4.83 -5.64
C LEU A 47 -9.66 -4.05 -5.10
N MET A 48 -8.55 -4.74 -4.83
CA MET A 48 -7.33 -4.09 -4.39
C MET A 48 -6.81 -3.10 -5.43
N ARG A 49 -6.88 -3.46 -6.72
CA ARG A 49 -6.49 -2.56 -7.80
C ARG A 49 -7.32 -1.27 -7.81
N VAL A 50 -8.63 -1.39 -7.57
CA VAL A 50 -9.51 -0.21 -7.48
C VAL A 50 -9.11 0.67 -6.30
N VAL A 51 -8.86 0.07 -5.13
CA VAL A 51 -8.40 0.81 -3.95
C VAL A 51 -7.08 1.54 -4.23
N ILE A 52 -6.12 0.87 -4.85
CA ILE A 52 -4.84 1.47 -5.19
C ILE A 52 -5.04 2.69 -6.12
N ASN A 53 -5.84 2.53 -7.16
CA ASN A 53 -6.09 3.60 -8.13
C ASN A 53 -6.80 4.80 -7.49
N GLU A 54 -7.82 4.54 -6.66
CA GLU A 54 -8.52 5.59 -5.93
C GLU A 54 -7.60 6.31 -4.94
N SER A 55 -6.77 5.56 -4.23
CA SER A 55 -5.82 6.12 -3.27
C SER A 55 -4.79 7.02 -3.96
N LYS A 56 -4.28 6.61 -5.11
CA LYS A 56 -3.37 7.42 -5.93
C LYS A 56 -4.04 8.71 -6.40
N THR A 57 -5.30 8.62 -6.81
CA THR A 57 -6.08 9.80 -7.27
C THR A 57 -6.25 10.80 -6.14
N LEU A 58 -6.64 10.34 -4.95
CA LEU A 58 -6.81 11.19 -3.78
C LEU A 58 -5.49 11.84 -3.35
N LEU A 59 -4.40 11.08 -3.39
CA LEU A 59 -3.08 11.60 -3.06
C LEU A 59 -2.65 12.73 -4.03
N ARG A 60 -2.89 12.55 -5.33
CA ARG A 60 -2.59 13.57 -6.34
C ARG A 60 -3.41 14.84 -6.13
N ARG A 61 -4.71 14.69 -5.85
CA ARG A 61 -5.60 15.84 -5.59
C ARG A 61 -5.12 16.61 -4.37
N ARG A 62 -4.76 15.91 -3.31
CA ARG A 62 -4.28 16.54 -2.08
C ARG A 62 -2.98 17.31 -2.31
N ARG A 63 -2.06 16.75 -3.08
CA ARG A 63 -0.80 17.41 -3.43
C ARG A 63 -1.01 18.68 -4.27
N ARG A 64 -2.02 18.70 -5.12
CA ARG A 64 -2.37 19.89 -5.91
C ARG A 64 -3.01 21.00 -5.07
N MET A 65 -3.82 20.61 -4.10
CA MET A 65 -4.56 21.56 -3.26
C MET A 65 -3.72 22.12 -2.12
N LEU A 66 -2.71 21.38 -1.69
CA LEU A 66 -1.83 21.74 -0.57
C LEU A 66 -0.37 21.62 -1.01
N PRO A 67 0.12 22.58 -1.83
CA PRO A 67 1.50 22.53 -2.32
C PRO A 67 2.55 22.63 -1.21
N MET A 68 2.15 23.09 -0.02
CA MET A 68 2.96 23.06 1.20
C MET A 68 2.47 21.90 2.05
N ALA A 69 2.80 20.70 1.63
CA ALA A 69 2.30 19.49 2.25
C ALA A 69 2.58 19.46 3.74
N GLN A 70 1.54 19.50 4.54
CA GLN A 70 1.65 19.06 5.92
C GLN A 70 2.03 17.59 5.88
N PRO A 71 2.98 17.14 6.71
CA PRO A 71 3.29 15.73 6.78
C PRO A 71 1.99 14.97 7.06
N PRO A 72 1.80 13.81 6.42
CA PRO A 72 0.59 13.03 6.63
C PRO A 72 0.41 12.79 8.13
N GLU A 73 -0.81 12.98 8.61
CA GLU A 73 -1.14 12.63 9.99
C GLU A 73 -0.97 11.12 10.13
N THR A 74 0.18 10.72 10.60
CA THR A 74 0.47 9.33 10.89
C THR A 74 -0.11 8.95 12.25
N SER A 75 -1.42 9.07 12.39
CA SER A 75 -2.11 8.49 13.52
C SER A 75 -2.70 7.13 13.11
N VAL A 76 -1.84 6.28 12.61
CA VAL A 76 -2.20 4.87 12.52
C VAL A 76 -2.00 4.33 13.91
N GLU A 77 -3.07 3.86 14.53
CA GLU A 77 -2.94 3.04 15.71
C GLU A 77 -2.06 1.86 15.35
N GLU A 78 -0.84 1.87 15.85
CA GLU A 78 0.07 0.75 15.65
C GLU A 78 -0.57 -0.52 16.22
N PRO A 79 -0.55 -1.62 15.47
CA PRO A 79 -0.95 -2.89 16.05
C PRO A 79 -0.12 -3.15 17.30
N PRO A 80 -0.74 -3.60 18.40
CA PRO A 80 0.02 -3.93 19.60
C PRO A 80 1.17 -4.88 19.29
N GLY A 81 2.39 -4.50 19.62
CA GLY A 81 3.58 -5.30 19.37
C GLY A 81 4.32 -5.00 18.08
N ALA A 82 3.87 -4.02 17.30
CA ALA A 82 4.61 -3.58 16.13
C ALA A 82 5.87 -2.82 16.55
N ASP A 83 6.99 -3.12 15.90
CA ASP A 83 8.22 -2.37 16.10
C ASP A 83 8.03 -0.95 15.52
N ALA A 84 8.04 0.05 16.39
CA ALA A 84 7.86 1.45 15.99
C ALA A 84 8.93 1.89 14.98
N ALA A 85 10.17 1.43 15.14
CA ALA A 85 11.26 1.76 14.24
C ALA A 85 11.01 1.19 12.83
N LEU A 86 10.52 -0.03 12.76
CA LEU A 86 10.16 -0.67 11.48
C LEU A 86 9.00 0.08 10.81
N HIS A 87 7.98 0.43 11.56
CA HIS A 87 6.84 1.18 11.05
C HIS A 87 7.30 2.54 10.49
N GLU A 88 8.10 3.27 11.25
CA GLU A 88 8.64 4.56 10.82
C GLU A 88 9.48 4.41 9.55
N ALA A 89 10.36 3.42 9.51
CA ALA A 89 11.19 3.14 8.35
C ALA A 89 10.35 2.80 7.12
N LEU A 90 9.32 1.97 7.29
CA LEU A 90 8.41 1.58 6.21
C LEU A 90 7.67 2.79 5.65
N PHE A 91 7.10 3.64 6.52
CA PHE A 91 6.36 4.83 6.10
C PHE A 91 7.25 5.95 5.56
N SER A 92 8.56 5.88 5.77
CA SER A 92 9.51 6.81 5.15
C SER A 92 9.80 6.48 3.69
N LEU A 93 9.48 5.27 3.24
CA LEU A 93 9.63 4.87 1.84
C LEU A 93 8.57 5.55 0.97
N PRO A 94 8.91 5.91 -0.28
CA PRO A 94 7.88 6.31 -1.24
C PRO A 94 6.85 5.18 -1.45
N PRO A 95 5.58 5.51 -1.75
CA PRO A 95 4.55 4.50 -1.94
C PRO A 95 4.90 3.41 -2.96
N LYS A 96 5.60 3.76 -4.04
CA LYS A 96 5.97 2.77 -5.07
C LYS A 96 6.87 1.64 -4.55
N TYR A 97 7.60 1.87 -3.46
CA TYR A 97 8.43 0.85 -2.80
C TYR A 97 7.73 0.26 -1.59
N ARG A 98 7.02 1.07 -0.85
CA ARG A 98 6.31 0.66 0.37
C ARG A 98 5.17 -0.31 0.08
N VAL A 99 4.33 0.00 -0.92
CA VAL A 99 3.13 -0.79 -1.21
C VAL A 99 3.44 -2.21 -1.66
N PRO A 100 4.41 -2.46 -2.56
CA PRO A 100 4.79 -3.84 -2.87
C PRO A 100 5.22 -4.65 -1.66
N LEU A 101 5.94 -4.05 -0.71
CA LEU A 101 6.31 -4.71 0.54
C LEU A 101 5.09 -5.06 1.38
N ILE A 102 4.15 -4.13 1.51
CA ILE A 102 2.92 -4.36 2.27
C ILE A 102 2.14 -5.52 1.66
N LEU A 103 1.94 -5.50 0.35
CA LEU A 103 1.18 -6.54 -0.35
C LEU A 103 1.81 -7.92 -0.19
N THR A 104 3.12 -8.03 -0.33
CA THR A 104 3.79 -9.33 -0.31
C THR A 104 4.16 -9.79 1.09
N CYS A 105 4.73 -8.94 1.91
CA CYS A 105 5.27 -9.34 3.22
C CYS A 105 4.23 -9.29 4.33
N LEU A 106 3.32 -8.32 4.32
CA LEU A 106 2.30 -8.18 5.37
C LEU A 106 0.99 -8.89 4.99
N ASP A 107 0.54 -8.71 3.76
CA ASP A 107 -0.75 -9.24 3.31
C ASP A 107 -0.65 -10.63 2.70
N GLY A 108 0.57 -11.10 2.42
CA GLY A 108 0.80 -12.46 1.97
C GLY A 108 0.50 -12.74 0.51
N TYR A 109 0.34 -11.71 -0.31
CA TYR A 109 0.13 -11.88 -1.75
C TYR A 109 1.43 -12.27 -2.44
N THR A 110 1.32 -13.04 -3.52
CA THR A 110 2.48 -13.37 -4.35
C THR A 110 2.92 -12.14 -5.16
N MET A 111 4.16 -12.16 -5.65
CA MET A 111 4.63 -11.11 -6.54
C MET A 111 3.76 -10.97 -7.79
N ARG A 112 3.26 -12.09 -8.29
CA ARG A 112 2.37 -12.12 -9.43
C ARG A 112 1.03 -11.41 -9.13
N GLU A 113 0.43 -11.73 -7.99
CA GLU A 113 -0.79 -11.07 -7.53
C GLU A 113 -0.56 -9.57 -7.32
N ALA A 114 0.53 -9.21 -6.65
CA ALA A 114 0.89 -7.82 -6.43
C ALA A 114 1.09 -7.06 -7.77
N ALA A 115 1.68 -7.72 -8.75
CA ALA A 115 1.86 -7.13 -10.09
C ALA A 115 0.52 -6.79 -10.74
N HIS A 116 -0.45 -7.70 -10.65
CA HIS A 116 -1.80 -7.44 -11.15
C HIS A 116 -2.49 -6.31 -10.41
N MET A 117 -2.36 -6.29 -9.08
CA MET A 117 -2.94 -5.23 -8.24
C MET A 117 -2.36 -3.86 -8.56
N LEU A 118 -1.06 -3.80 -8.79
CA LEU A 118 -0.34 -2.56 -9.08
C LEU A 118 -0.39 -2.16 -10.56
N GLY A 119 -0.79 -3.08 -11.43
CA GLY A 119 -0.84 -2.83 -12.86
C GLY A 119 0.54 -2.69 -13.50
N VAL A 120 1.52 -3.44 -13.01
CA VAL A 120 2.91 -3.43 -13.49
C VAL A 120 3.38 -4.86 -13.77
N PRO A 121 4.45 -5.04 -14.58
CA PRO A 121 5.03 -6.36 -14.77
C PRO A 121 5.58 -6.94 -13.47
N GLU A 122 5.59 -8.26 -13.35
CA GLU A 122 6.13 -8.97 -12.18
C GLU A 122 7.59 -8.63 -11.92
N GLY A 123 8.39 -8.47 -12.98
CA GLY A 123 9.79 -8.03 -12.85
C GLY A 123 9.94 -6.66 -12.22
N THR A 124 8.98 -5.76 -12.45
CA THR A 124 8.95 -4.45 -11.81
C THR A 124 8.69 -4.57 -10.31
N VAL A 125 7.77 -5.44 -9.91
CA VAL A 125 7.50 -5.72 -8.49
C VAL A 125 8.78 -6.24 -7.83
N LYS A 126 9.45 -7.19 -8.46
CA LYS A 126 10.70 -7.77 -7.94
C LYS A 126 11.77 -6.69 -7.75
N ALA A 127 11.95 -5.82 -8.73
CA ALA A 127 12.92 -4.73 -8.68
C ALA A 127 12.57 -3.74 -7.56
N ARG A 128 11.31 -3.38 -7.44
CA ARG A 128 10.83 -2.47 -6.39
C ARG A 128 10.99 -3.05 -4.99
N LEU A 129 10.73 -4.35 -4.82
CA LEU A 129 10.94 -5.04 -3.56
C LEU A 129 12.42 -5.04 -3.16
N HIS A 130 13.29 -5.29 -4.13
CA HIS A 130 14.74 -5.25 -3.88
C HIS A 130 15.18 -3.86 -3.42
N ARG A 131 14.74 -2.83 -4.12
CA ARG A 131 15.05 -1.44 -3.77
C ARG A 131 14.49 -1.06 -2.40
N ALA A 132 13.27 -1.48 -2.12
CA ALA A 132 12.63 -1.22 -0.83
C ALA A 132 13.43 -1.84 0.33
N ARG A 133 13.87 -3.09 0.16
CA ARG A 133 14.67 -3.77 1.18
C ARG A 133 16.00 -3.08 1.43
N LEU A 134 16.65 -2.59 0.37
CA LEU A 134 17.90 -1.84 0.51
C LEU A 134 17.69 -0.54 1.29
N GLN A 135 16.64 0.20 0.96
CA GLN A 135 16.32 1.45 1.66
C GLN A 135 15.93 1.21 3.11
N LEU A 136 15.16 0.16 3.40
CA LEU A 136 14.83 -0.20 4.77
C LEU A 136 16.08 -0.54 5.58
N ARG A 137 17.00 -1.28 5.00
CA ARG A 137 18.24 -1.67 5.65
C ARG A 137 19.06 -0.44 6.02
N GLU A 138 19.16 0.52 5.12
CA GLU A 138 19.85 1.80 5.37
C GLU A 138 19.19 2.58 6.52
N ARG A 139 17.86 2.60 6.58
CA ARG A 139 17.13 3.37 7.57
C ARG A 139 17.08 2.72 8.95
N LEU A 140 17.11 1.38 9.01
CA LEU A 140 17.12 0.64 10.26
C LEU A 140 18.52 0.57 10.89
N GLY A 141 19.51 1.12 10.17
CA GLY A 141 20.87 1.14 10.65
C GLY A 141 21.68 -0.06 10.24
N GLU A 142 22.97 0.17 10.09
CA GLU A 142 23.94 -0.84 9.64
C GLU A 142 24.23 -1.92 10.70
N GLU A 143 23.63 -1.77 11.88
CA GLU A 143 23.87 -2.67 13.01
C GLU A 143 23.46 -4.10 12.72
N GLU A 144 22.53 -4.31 11.80
CA GLU A 144 22.07 -5.65 11.41
C GLU A 144 22.91 -6.27 10.30
N THR A 145 23.77 -5.51 9.64
CA THR A 145 24.55 -6.02 8.52
C THR A 145 25.81 -6.75 8.94
N ASP A 146 26.25 -6.57 10.18
CA ASP A 146 27.44 -7.23 10.71
C ASP A 146 27.18 -8.67 11.14
N ASP A 147 25.94 -9.13 11.16
CA ASP A 147 25.57 -10.48 11.55
C ASP A 147 25.36 -11.44 10.37
N ALA A 148 25.83 -11.06 9.21
CA ALA A 148 25.71 -11.93 8.05
C ALA A 148 26.91 -12.88 7.94
#